data_5e814cb4ce9c1ac480cd554ebc4c26c8
#
_entry.id   5e814cb4ce9c1ac480cd554ebc4c26c8
#
_cell.length_a   1.000
_cell.length_b   1.000
_cell.length_c   1.000
_cell.angle_alpha   90.00
_cell.angle_beta   90.00
_cell.angle_gamma   90.00
#
_symmetry.space_group_name_H-M   'P 1'
#
loop_
_entity.id
_entity.type
_entity.pdbx_description
1 polymer ?
#
loop_
_entity_poly.entity_id
_entity_poly.type
_entity_poly.pdbx_seq_one_letter_code
_entity_poly.pdbx_strand_id
1 'polypeptide(L)'
;MKKIAAASLLASLGVATQAHAHELWVLGKNGSALQADIHYGHNFSEPELLAPERLSIFEPIKVVGKNYQEVLTQKGENYHYEGKKLDKGTYLLLAQYKPTTWLTLADGKSAIGKTRKDAADAKRCLLATMTGKSILAVNGGGDDDFVGSPVTKEMEFIPLVKPSEIKQGVAVKFRLVRDGKPMKTAQVFGSYAGFAK
;
A
#
# COMPACT_ATOMS: atom_id res chain seq x y z
N MET A 1 53.67 -7.28 -41.79
CA MET A 1 53.23 -7.78 -40.50
C MET A 1 52.26 -6.77 -39.92
N LYS A 2 50.94 -7.08 -39.97
CA LYS A 2 49.86 -6.19 -39.47
C LYS A 2 49.50 -6.62 -38.06
N LYS A 3 49.66 -5.71 -37.08
CA LYS A 3 49.27 -5.93 -35.68
C LYS A 3 47.75 -5.61 -35.58
N ILE A 4 46.95 -6.63 -35.24
CA ILE A 4 45.55 -6.47 -34.91
C ILE A 4 45.47 -6.17 -33.42
N ALA A 5 44.99 -4.98 -33.07
CA ALA A 5 44.71 -4.60 -31.69
C ALA A 5 43.28 -5.05 -31.40
N ALA A 6 43.13 -6.02 -30.48
CA ALA A 6 41.84 -6.45 -29.97
C ALA A 6 41.41 -5.46 -28.87
N ALA A 7 40.38 -4.69 -29.14
CA ALA A 7 39.72 -3.84 -28.15
C ALA A 7 38.73 -4.69 -27.35
N SER A 8 39.07 -4.97 -26.09
CA SER A 8 38.15 -5.65 -25.16
C SER A 8 37.08 -4.66 -24.69
N LEU A 9 35.86 -4.83 -25.15
CA LEU A 9 34.69 -4.09 -24.70
C LEU A 9 34.22 -4.70 -23.36
N LEU A 10 34.60 -4.10 -22.24
CA LEU A 10 34.06 -4.44 -20.93
C LEU A 10 32.60 -3.92 -20.88
N ALA A 11 31.64 -4.80 -21.11
CA ALA A 11 30.24 -4.55 -20.80
C ALA A 11 30.06 -4.56 -19.26
N SER A 12 29.99 -3.39 -18.66
CA SER A 12 29.58 -3.24 -17.26
C SER A 12 28.07 -3.58 -17.17
N LEU A 13 27.77 -4.81 -16.75
CA LEU A 13 26.43 -5.17 -16.30
C LEU A 13 26.14 -4.35 -15.04
N GLY A 14 25.46 -3.24 -15.21
CA GLY A 14 24.86 -2.49 -14.11
C GLY A 14 23.79 -3.37 -13.48
N VAL A 15 24.10 -3.97 -12.33
CA VAL A 15 23.08 -4.58 -11.47
C VAL A 15 22.22 -3.43 -10.97
N ALA A 16 21.07 -3.23 -11.62
CA ALA A 16 20.03 -2.36 -11.08
C ALA A 16 19.54 -3.01 -9.78
N THR A 17 20.06 -2.56 -8.64
CA THR A 17 19.47 -2.90 -7.35
C THR A 17 18.08 -2.33 -7.34
N GLN A 18 17.08 -3.20 -7.45
CA GLN A 18 15.70 -2.81 -7.24
C GLN A 18 15.61 -2.32 -5.80
N ALA A 19 15.35 -1.03 -5.63
CA ALA A 19 15.01 -0.49 -4.32
C ALA A 19 13.63 -1.06 -3.96
N HIS A 20 13.61 -2.16 -3.24
CA HIS A 20 12.38 -2.72 -2.69
C HIS A 20 11.84 -1.70 -1.68
N ALA A 21 10.79 -1.01 -2.07
CA ALA A 21 10.00 -0.19 -1.15
C ALA A 21 8.95 -1.11 -0.51
N HIS A 22 8.74 -0.96 0.79
CA HIS A 22 7.65 -1.65 1.45
C HIS A 22 6.30 -1.33 0.81
N GLU A 23 5.41 -2.28 0.85
CA GLU A 23 4.02 -2.18 0.42
C GLU A 23 3.11 -2.16 1.63
N LEU A 24 1.97 -1.49 1.51
CA LEU A 24 0.93 -1.42 2.53
C LEU A 24 -0.35 -1.98 1.96
N TRP A 25 -0.93 -2.98 2.64
CA TRP A 25 -2.25 -3.49 2.29
C TRP A 25 -3.09 -3.76 3.52
N VAL A 26 -4.38 -3.94 3.34
CA VAL A 26 -5.34 -4.23 4.39
C VAL A 26 -6.22 -5.38 3.96
N LEU A 27 -6.43 -6.33 4.85
CA LEU A 27 -7.36 -7.44 4.65
C LEU A 27 -8.35 -7.46 5.80
N GLY A 28 -9.54 -7.96 5.55
CA GLY A 28 -10.56 -8.09 6.59
C GLY A 28 -11.59 -9.15 6.29
N LYS A 29 -12.27 -9.55 7.32
CA LYS A 29 -13.39 -10.51 7.28
C LYS A 29 -14.51 -10.05 8.19
N ASN A 30 -15.75 -10.28 7.75
CA ASN A 30 -16.94 -9.99 8.54
C ASN A 30 -17.52 -11.29 9.10
N GLY A 31 -17.29 -11.53 10.38
CA GLY A 31 -17.80 -12.69 11.13
C GLY A 31 -18.86 -12.29 12.16
N SER A 32 -18.64 -12.64 13.43
CA SER A 32 -19.43 -12.12 14.56
C SER A 32 -19.21 -10.63 14.79
N ALA A 33 -18.01 -10.13 14.41
CA ALA A 33 -17.62 -8.75 14.32
C ALA A 33 -16.82 -8.56 13.02
N LEU A 34 -16.63 -7.32 12.56
CA LEU A 34 -15.65 -7.00 11.54
C LEU A 34 -14.26 -7.10 12.16
N GLN A 35 -13.38 -7.85 11.51
CA GLN A 35 -11.95 -7.92 11.84
C GLN A 35 -11.16 -7.48 10.62
N ALA A 36 -10.10 -6.69 10.84
CA ALA A 36 -9.24 -6.22 9.76
C ALA A 36 -7.81 -6.05 10.26
N ASP A 37 -6.85 -6.36 9.40
CA ASP A 37 -5.42 -6.32 9.71
C ASP A 37 -4.69 -5.41 8.71
N ILE A 38 -3.81 -4.55 9.26
CA ILE A 38 -2.81 -3.85 8.46
C ILE A 38 -1.66 -4.80 8.20
N HIS A 39 -1.29 -4.93 6.94
CA HIS A 39 -0.15 -5.69 6.48
C HIS A 39 0.86 -4.76 5.82
N TYR A 40 2.14 -5.02 6.07
CA TYR A 40 3.24 -4.20 5.59
C TYR A 40 4.43 -5.11 5.27
N GLY A 41 5.10 -4.91 4.16
CA GLY A 41 6.22 -5.76 3.77
C GLY A 41 6.63 -5.54 2.34
N HIS A 42 7.55 -6.37 1.85
CA HIS A 42 8.08 -6.30 0.49
C HIS A 42 7.38 -7.23 -0.50
N ASN A 43 6.64 -8.21 0.00
CA ASN A 43 6.01 -9.25 -0.82
C ASN A 43 4.53 -9.40 -0.43
N PHE A 44 3.62 -8.96 -1.29
CA PHE A 44 2.22 -9.35 -1.15
C PHE A 44 2.13 -10.87 -1.36
N SER A 45 1.54 -11.61 -0.54
CA SER A 45 0.67 -11.59 0.61
C SER A 45 1.38 -11.99 1.92
N GLU A 46 2.69 -11.85 2.00
CA GLU A 46 3.51 -12.28 3.14
C GLU A 46 3.93 -11.03 3.95
N PRO A 47 3.19 -10.68 5.02
CA PRO A 47 3.51 -9.50 5.82
C PRO A 47 4.75 -9.74 6.67
N GLU A 48 5.51 -8.68 6.86
CA GLU A 48 6.62 -8.65 7.80
C GLU A 48 6.14 -8.32 9.21
N LEU A 49 6.87 -8.83 10.22
CA LEU A 49 6.66 -8.38 11.58
C LEU A 49 7.04 -6.91 11.70
N LEU A 50 6.10 -6.11 12.14
CA LEU A 50 6.33 -4.70 12.33
C LEU A 50 6.84 -4.42 13.72
N ALA A 51 7.95 -3.69 13.79
CA ALA A 51 8.51 -3.25 15.05
C ALA A 51 7.50 -2.33 15.77
N PRO A 52 7.29 -2.48 17.09
CA PRO A 52 6.29 -1.72 17.85
C PRO A 52 6.39 -0.21 17.69
N GLU A 53 7.58 0.32 17.52
CA GLU A 53 7.83 1.75 17.28
C GLU A 53 7.26 2.27 15.95
N ARG A 54 6.95 1.38 15.01
CA ARG A 54 6.31 1.74 13.72
C ARG A 54 4.79 1.84 13.80
N LEU A 55 4.18 1.35 14.89
CA LEU A 55 2.72 1.45 15.06
C LEU A 55 2.21 2.89 14.96
N SER A 56 2.95 3.83 15.50
CA SER A 56 2.57 5.25 15.54
C SER A 56 2.47 5.91 14.16
N ILE A 57 3.05 5.31 13.12
CA ILE A 57 3.03 5.85 11.76
C ILE A 57 1.77 5.47 10.98
N PHE A 58 0.98 4.52 11.44
CA PHE A 58 -0.28 4.14 10.79
C PHE A 58 -1.47 4.85 11.42
N GLU A 59 -2.45 5.18 10.58
CA GLU A 59 -3.77 5.55 11.05
C GLU A 59 -4.57 4.28 11.37
N PRO A 60 -5.54 4.34 12.30
CA PRO A 60 -6.49 3.25 12.48
C PRO A 60 -7.22 2.94 11.17
N ILE A 61 -7.52 1.65 10.95
CA ILE A 61 -8.26 1.23 9.77
C ILE A 61 -9.62 1.92 9.73
N LYS A 62 -9.96 2.48 8.57
CA LYS A 62 -11.28 3.03 8.29
C LYS A 62 -12.07 2.10 7.41
N VAL A 63 -13.35 1.99 7.68
CA VAL A 63 -14.34 1.28 6.86
C VAL A 63 -15.25 2.29 6.21
N VAL A 64 -15.45 2.18 4.92
CA VAL A 64 -16.34 3.08 4.15
C VAL A 64 -17.32 2.21 3.36
N GLY A 65 -18.62 2.46 3.51
CA GLY A 65 -19.70 1.95 2.69
C GLY A 65 -20.48 3.09 2.07
N LYS A 66 -21.52 2.81 1.30
CA LYS A 66 -22.34 3.83 0.62
C LYS A 66 -22.87 4.92 1.57
N ASN A 67 -23.39 4.51 2.73
CA ASN A 67 -23.89 5.39 3.79
C ASN A 67 -23.31 5.01 5.15
N TYR A 68 -22.09 4.49 5.17
CA TYR A 68 -21.46 3.95 6.36
C TYR A 68 -20.02 4.38 6.43
N GLN A 69 -19.59 4.79 7.61
CA GLN A 69 -18.20 5.04 7.92
C GLN A 69 -17.92 4.69 9.37
N GLU A 70 -16.85 3.94 9.61
CA GLU A 70 -16.37 3.60 10.94
C GLU A 70 -14.85 3.65 10.98
N VAL A 71 -14.30 4.08 12.11
CA VAL A 71 -12.88 3.92 12.44
C VAL A 71 -12.79 2.73 13.38
N LEU A 72 -12.06 1.71 12.98
CA LEU A 72 -11.92 0.49 13.77
C LEU A 72 -11.05 0.71 15.00
N THR A 73 -11.29 -0.09 16.03
CA THR A 73 -10.52 -0.06 17.28
C THR A 73 -9.46 -1.14 17.25
N GLN A 74 -8.21 -0.77 17.54
CA GLN A 74 -7.13 -1.76 17.71
C GLN A 74 -7.44 -2.70 18.87
N LYS A 75 -7.27 -4.00 18.64
CA LYS A 75 -7.54 -5.06 19.61
C LYS A 75 -6.42 -6.09 19.60
N GLY A 76 -5.99 -6.48 20.81
CA GLY A 76 -4.97 -7.53 20.95
C GLY A 76 -3.62 -7.14 20.34
N GLU A 77 -3.14 -8.00 19.45
CA GLU A 77 -1.83 -7.82 18.82
C GLU A 77 -1.78 -6.63 17.87
N ASN A 78 -0.58 -6.19 17.60
CA ASN A 78 -0.28 -5.07 16.71
C ASN A 78 -0.97 -5.26 15.35
N TYR A 79 -1.53 -4.16 14.82
CA TYR A 79 -2.15 -4.08 13.47
C TYR A 79 -3.47 -4.81 13.30
N HIS A 80 -3.97 -5.49 14.33
CA HIS A 80 -5.30 -6.07 14.35
C HIS A 80 -6.33 -5.06 14.85
N TYR A 81 -7.44 -4.94 14.12
CA TYR A 81 -8.51 -4.01 14.40
C TYR A 81 -9.87 -4.71 14.35
N GLU A 82 -10.77 -4.26 15.21
CA GLU A 82 -12.13 -4.74 15.25
C GLU A 82 -13.13 -3.58 15.14
N GLY A 83 -14.27 -3.88 14.53
CA GLY A 83 -15.42 -3.00 14.42
C GLY A 83 -16.73 -3.74 14.54
N LYS A 84 -17.82 -3.02 14.36
CA LYS A 84 -19.14 -3.63 14.38
C LYS A 84 -19.29 -4.62 13.23
N LYS A 85 -20.09 -5.68 13.46
CA LYS A 85 -20.52 -6.55 12.38
C LYS A 85 -21.21 -5.73 11.30
N LEU A 86 -20.82 -5.93 10.06
CA LEU A 86 -21.38 -5.24 8.91
C LEU A 86 -22.60 -5.99 8.38
N ASP A 87 -23.58 -5.25 7.91
CA ASP A 87 -24.70 -5.77 7.17
C ASP A 87 -24.31 -6.16 5.74
N LYS A 88 -25.24 -6.79 5.00
CA LYS A 88 -25.05 -7.09 3.57
C LYS A 88 -24.71 -5.82 2.80
N GLY A 89 -23.62 -5.83 2.03
CA GLY A 89 -23.17 -4.68 1.24
C GLY A 89 -21.73 -4.78 0.80
N THR A 90 -21.28 -3.78 0.06
CA THR A 90 -19.89 -3.61 -0.33
C THR A 90 -19.25 -2.51 0.51
N TYR A 91 -18.05 -2.79 1.00
CA TYR A 91 -17.29 -1.88 1.86
C TYR A 91 -15.86 -1.76 1.37
N LEU A 92 -15.24 -0.62 1.64
CA LEU A 92 -13.81 -0.41 1.47
C LEU A 92 -13.14 -0.39 2.83
N LEU A 93 -12.07 -1.14 2.98
CA LEU A 93 -11.15 -1.05 4.09
C LEU A 93 -9.96 -0.19 3.67
N LEU A 94 -9.59 0.77 4.50
CA LEU A 94 -8.52 1.72 4.23
C LEU A 94 -7.49 1.66 5.35
N ALA A 95 -6.25 1.34 5.00
CA ALA A 95 -5.08 1.52 5.84
C ALA A 95 -4.26 2.70 5.31
N GLN A 96 -3.87 3.61 6.17
CA GLN A 96 -3.12 4.80 5.78
C GLN A 96 -1.85 4.93 6.61
N TYR A 97 -0.79 5.31 5.93
CA TYR A 97 0.49 5.64 6.52
C TYR A 97 0.56 7.16 6.65
N LYS A 98 0.69 7.67 7.87
CA LYS A 98 0.81 9.10 8.12
C LYS A 98 1.97 9.69 7.33
N PRO A 99 1.88 10.94 6.86
CA PRO A 99 3.03 11.62 6.26
C PRO A 99 4.22 11.54 7.21
N THR A 100 5.21 10.75 6.86
CA THR A 100 6.36 10.43 7.72
C THR A 100 7.66 10.72 7.00
N THR A 101 8.55 11.46 7.66
CA THR A 101 9.89 11.71 7.14
C THR A 101 10.80 10.54 7.46
N TRP A 102 11.60 10.17 6.45
CA TRP A 102 12.65 9.16 6.53
C TRP A 102 13.96 9.81 6.18
N LEU A 103 14.88 9.80 7.11
CA LEU A 103 16.20 10.34 6.93
C LEU A 103 17.21 9.20 6.81
N THR A 104 18.06 9.23 5.79
CA THR A 104 19.23 8.36 5.71
C THR A 104 20.43 9.16 6.16
N LEU A 105 21.02 8.77 7.28
CA LEU A 105 22.16 9.43 7.89
C LEU A 105 23.46 9.18 7.09
N ALA A 106 24.51 9.91 7.40
CA ALA A 106 25.83 9.78 6.75
C ALA A 106 26.41 8.37 6.88
N ASP A 107 26.15 7.69 8.01
CA ASP A 107 26.55 6.29 8.27
C ASP A 107 25.65 5.24 7.60
N GLY A 108 24.60 5.67 6.89
CA GLY A 108 23.65 4.79 6.21
C GLY A 108 22.47 4.36 7.06
N LYS A 109 22.41 4.67 8.35
CA LYS A 109 21.27 4.36 9.20
C LYS A 109 20.05 5.20 8.84
N SER A 110 18.88 4.66 9.11
CA SER A 110 17.60 5.36 8.94
C SER A 110 17.15 5.97 10.26
N ALA A 111 16.58 7.19 10.19
CA ALA A 111 15.90 7.84 11.30
C ALA A 111 14.50 8.27 10.87
N ILE A 112 13.48 7.77 11.59
CA ILE A 112 12.07 8.04 11.32
C ILE A 112 11.65 9.31 12.03
N GLY A 113 10.83 10.15 11.35
CA GLY A 113 10.31 11.39 11.90
C GLY A 113 11.34 12.53 11.99
N LYS A 114 12.59 12.28 11.60
CA LYS A 114 13.66 13.26 11.58
C LYS A 114 13.76 13.96 10.22
N THR A 115 14.33 15.15 10.23
CA THR A 115 14.52 15.99 9.03
C THR A 115 15.98 16.43 8.92
N ARG A 116 16.34 17.14 7.84
CA ARG A 116 17.68 17.74 7.72
C ARG A 116 17.99 18.80 8.77
N LYS A 117 17.00 19.28 9.52
CA LYS A 117 17.24 20.14 10.69
C LYS A 117 17.87 19.37 11.85
N ASP A 118 17.57 18.05 11.93
CA ASP A 118 18.09 17.18 12.97
C ASP A 118 19.49 16.59 12.60
N ALA A 119 19.78 16.47 11.30
CA ALA A 119 21.06 16.01 10.78
C ALA A 119 21.29 16.63 9.38
N ALA A 120 22.03 17.73 9.32
CA ALA A 120 22.26 18.49 8.10
C ALA A 120 23.06 17.73 7.04
N ASP A 121 23.94 16.81 7.46
CA ASP A 121 24.78 15.96 6.64
C ASP A 121 24.10 14.67 6.14
N ALA A 122 22.80 14.52 6.41
CA ALA A 122 22.06 13.35 5.96
C ALA A 122 22.09 13.20 4.44
N LYS A 123 22.38 11.98 3.98
CA LYS A 123 22.44 11.63 2.55
C LYS A 123 21.10 11.81 1.84
N ARG A 124 19.99 11.45 2.52
CA ARG A 124 18.66 11.49 1.95
C ARG A 124 17.62 11.90 2.98
N CYS A 125 16.63 12.67 2.56
CA CYS A 125 15.43 12.96 3.33
C CYS A 125 14.22 12.73 2.42
N LEU A 126 13.31 11.88 2.82
CA LEU A 126 12.12 11.51 2.07
C LEU A 126 10.88 11.73 2.95
N LEU A 127 9.87 12.38 2.41
CA LEU A 127 8.53 12.36 2.97
C LEU A 127 7.73 11.28 2.25
N ALA A 128 7.24 10.29 2.99
CA ALA A 128 6.46 9.18 2.46
C ALA A 128 5.03 9.20 2.97
N THR A 129 4.09 8.85 2.11
CA THR A 129 2.71 8.50 2.42
C THR A 129 2.39 7.19 1.72
N MET A 130 1.53 6.37 2.31
CA MET A 130 1.06 5.13 1.70
C MET A 130 -0.42 4.94 1.99
N THR A 131 -1.12 4.31 1.06
CA THR A 131 -2.52 3.92 1.23
C THR A 131 -2.71 2.49 0.76
N GLY A 132 -3.18 1.63 1.66
CA GLY A 132 -3.71 0.31 1.34
C GLY A 132 -5.23 0.38 1.27
N LYS A 133 -5.83 -0.18 0.22
CA LYS A 133 -7.28 -0.23 0.04
C LYS A 133 -7.70 -1.61 -0.42
N SER A 134 -8.70 -2.19 0.22
CA SER A 134 -9.33 -3.43 -0.22
C SER A 134 -10.84 -3.30 -0.29
N ILE A 135 -11.45 -4.14 -1.12
CA ILE A 135 -12.89 -4.25 -1.29
C ILE A 135 -13.37 -5.47 -0.52
N LEU A 136 -14.32 -5.27 0.39
CA LEU A 136 -14.95 -6.33 1.18
C LEU A 136 -16.43 -6.46 0.78
N ALA A 137 -16.77 -7.56 0.11
CA ALA A 137 -18.16 -7.90 -0.21
C ALA A 137 -18.74 -8.77 0.91
N VAL A 138 -19.70 -8.22 1.65
CA VAL A 138 -20.40 -8.92 2.73
C VAL A 138 -21.68 -9.54 2.19
N ASN A 139 -21.87 -10.86 2.38
CA ASN A 139 -23.04 -11.62 1.91
C ASN A 139 -23.37 -11.36 0.42
N GLY A 140 -22.32 -11.40 -0.44
CA GLY A 140 -22.44 -11.19 -1.87
C GLY A 140 -22.39 -9.72 -2.32
N GLY A 141 -22.13 -8.80 -1.40
CA GLY A 141 -21.99 -7.38 -1.73
C GLY A 141 -23.31 -6.69 -2.05
N GLY A 142 -23.21 -5.60 -2.78
CA GLY A 142 -24.31 -4.70 -3.18
C GLY A 142 -23.98 -3.26 -2.82
N ASP A 143 -24.73 -2.30 -3.35
CA ASP A 143 -24.54 -0.86 -3.12
C ASP A 143 -23.11 -0.39 -3.37
N ASP A 144 -22.53 -0.80 -4.49
CA ASP A 144 -21.10 -0.69 -4.79
C ASP A 144 -20.73 0.49 -5.72
N ASP A 145 -21.68 1.33 -6.12
CA ASP A 145 -21.44 2.45 -7.04
C ASP A 145 -20.40 3.45 -6.51
N PHE A 146 -20.30 3.63 -5.18
CA PHE A 146 -19.34 4.54 -4.55
C PHE A 146 -17.88 4.07 -4.71
N VAL A 147 -17.64 2.78 -4.95
CA VAL A 147 -16.30 2.21 -5.12
C VAL A 147 -15.59 2.80 -6.34
N GLY A 148 -16.33 3.25 -7.34
CA GLY A 148 -15.84 3.96 -8.51
C GLY A 148 -15.46 5.43 -8.27
N SER A 149 -15.51 5.90 -7.01
CA SER A 149 -15.18 7.27 -6.61
C SER A 149 -14.03 7.31 -5.61
N PRO A 150 -13.27 8.42 -5.54
CA PRO A 150 -12.27 8.62 -4.52
C PRO A 150 -12.89 8.64 -3.11
N VAL A 151 -12.26 7.97 -2.16
CA VAL A 151 -12.67 7.94 -0.75
C VAL A 151 -11.61 8.54 0.17
N THR A 152 -10.47 8.90 -0.37
CA THR A 152 -9.39 9.60 0.34
C THR A 152 -8.82 10.74 -0.51
N LYS A 153 -7.99 11.60 0.08
CA LYS A 153 -7.18 12.60 -0.63
C LYS A 153 -5.82 12.05 -1.06
N GLU A 154 -5.42 10.92 -0.49
CA GLU A 154 -4.16 10.27 -0.80
C GLU A 154 -4.20 9.57 -2.17
N MET A 155 -3.09 8.97 -2.54
CA MET A 155 -3.00 8.20 -3.77
C MET A 155 -3.83 6.92 -3.66
N GLU A 156 -4.74 6.69 -4.61
CA GLU A 156 -5.54 5.47 -4.65
C GLU A 156 -5.88 5.00 -6.06
N PHE A 157 -6.02 3.68 -6.21
CA PHE A 157 -6.56 3.06 -7.41
C PHE A 157 -8.09 3.00 -7.33
N ILE A 158 -8.74 3.50 -8.37
CA ILE A 158 -10.20 3.48 -8.53
C ILE A 158 -10.53 2.47 -9.63
N PRO A 159 -11.24 1.38 -9.35
CA PRO A 159 -11.70 0.48 -10.40
C PRO A 159 -12.73 1.20 -11.29
N LEU A 160 -12.63 0.97 -12.59
CA LEU A 160 -13.57 1.53 -13.59
C LEU A 160 -14.65 0.52 -13.98
N VAL A 161 -14.78 -0.53 -13.18
CA VAL A 161 -15.80 -1.58 -13.28
C VAL A 161 -16.39 -1.80 -11.88
N LYS A 162 -17.60 -2.35 -11.81
CA LYS A 162 -18.19 -2.69 -10.51
C LYS A 162 -17.42 -3.83 -9.85
N PRO A 163 -17.31 -3.86 -8.51
CA PRO A 163 -16.68 -4.97 -7.79
C PRO A 163 -17.21 -6.34 -8.19
N SER A 164 -18.49 -6.47 -8.45
CA SER A 164 -19.13 -7.70 -8.90
C SER A 164 -18.68 -8.20 -10.29
N GLU A 165 -18.11 -7.32 -11.10
CA GLU A 165 -17.58 -7.64 -12.44
C GLU A 165 -16.11 -8.07 -12.40
N ILE A 166 -15.43 -7.90 -11.27
CA ILE A 166 -14.01 -8.30 -11.08
C ILE A 166 -13.96 -9.81 -10.93
N LYS A 167 -13.48 -10.50 -11.96
CA LYS A 167 -13.39 -11.96 -12.01
C LYS A 167 -12.05 -12.40 -12.60
N GLN A 168 -11.63 -13.61 -12.26
CA GLN A 168 -10.44 -14.21 -12.86
C GLN A 168 -10.56 -14.26 -14.39
N GLY A 169 -9.49 -13.91 -15.09
CA GLY A 169 -9.42 -13.89 -16.56
C GLY A 169 -10.08 -12.67 -17.22
N VAL A 170 -10.68 -11.76 -16.46
CA VAL A 170 -11.26 -10.52 -16.98
C VAL A 170 -10.31 -9.36 -16.75
N ALA A 171 -10.06 -8.57 -17.81
CA ALA A 171 -9.24 -7.37 -17.70
C ALA A 171 -9.98 -6.29 -16.90
N VAL A 172 -9.37 -5.83 -15.81
CA VAL A 172 -9.89 -4.75 -14.98
C VAL A 172 -9.12 -3.47 -15.24
N LYS A 173 -9.82 -2.38 -15.55
CA LYS A 173 -9.24 -1.06 -15.71
C LYS A 173 -9.30 -0.30 -14.39
N PHE A 174 -8.22 0.40 -14.08
CA PHE A 174 -8.13 1.27 -12.92
C PHE A 174 -7.74 2.69 -13.35
N ARG A 175 -8.16 3.65 -12.56
CA ARG A 175 -7.67 5.03 -12.60
C ARG A 175 -6.88 5.28 -11.33
N LEU A 176 -5.65 5.76 -11.46
CA LEU A 176 -4.87 6.24 -10.35
C LEU A 176 -5.20 7.70 -10.10
N VAL A 177 -5.53 8.05 -8.86
CA VAL A 177 -5.89 9.42 -8.47
C VAL A 177 -5.13 9.86 -7.21
N ARG A 178 -4.99 11.17 -7.05
CA ARG A 178 -4.60 11.85 -5.82
C ARG A 178 -5.39 13.14 -5.72
N ASP A 179 -5.91 13.48 -4.54
CA ASP A 179 -6.85 14.60 -4.34
C ASP A 179 -8.04 14.55 -5.32
N GLY A 180 -8.51 13.34 -5.64
CA GLY A 180 -9.58 13.11 -6.61
C GLY A 180 -9.20 13.37 -8.08
N LYS A 181 -7.96 13.77 -8.38
CA LYS A 181 -7.49 14.09 -9.73
C LYS A 181 -6.66 12.95 -10.29
N PRO A 182 -6.84 12.59 -11.58
CA PRO A 182 -6.00 11.60 -12.24
C PRO A 182 -4.52 11.98 -12.18
N MET A 183 -3.67 11.01 -11.92
CA MET A 183 -2.22 11.21 -11.92
C MET A 183 -1.50 10.14 -12.74
N LYS A 184 -0.30 10.49 -13.20
CA LYS A 184 0.63 9.54 -13.78
C LYS A 184 1.52 8.94 -12.70
N THR A 185 1.87 7.67 -12.85
CA THR A 185 2.86 7.00 -12.02
C THR A 185 4.03 6.50 -12.86
N ALA A 186 5.18 6.31 -12.24
CA ALA A 186 6.35 5.76 -12.90
C ALA A 186 6.18 4.24 -13.16
N GLN A 187 5.55 3.54 -12.22
CA GLN A 187 5.41 2.09 -12.27
C GLN A 187 4.09 1.65 -11.63
N VAL A 188 3.54 0.55 -12.14
CA VAL A 188 2.41 -0.20 -11.55
C VAL A 188 2.81 -1.67 -11.55
N PHE A 189 2.70 -2.30 -10.41
CA PHE A 189 2.92 -3.73 -10.25
C PHE A 189 1.59 -4.41 -9.97
N GLY A 190 1.46 -5.65 -10.43
CA GLY A 190 0.35 -6.53 -10.12
C GLY A 190 0.87 -7.83 -9.53
N SER A 191 0.19 -8.35 -8.53
CA SER A 191 0.54 -9.61 -7.87
C SER A 191 -0.72 -10.31 -7.37
N TYR A 192 -0.58 -11.56 -6.98
CA TYR A 192 -1.60 -12.34 -6.29
C TYR A 192 -0.95 -13.27 -5.25
N ALA A 193 -1.72 -13.76 -4.30
CA ALA A 193 -1.20 -14.66 -3.27
C ALA A 193 -0.55 -15.91 -3.91
N GLY A 194 0.72 -16.16 -3.59
CA GLY A 194 1.52 -17.27 -4.15
C GLY A 194 2.15 -17.00 -5.51
N PHE A 195 2.11 -15.75 -6.02
CA PHE A 195 2.77 -15.39 -7.28
C PHE A 195 4.31 -15.42 -7.18
N ALA A 196 4.85 -14.89 -6.10
CA ALA A 196 6.26 -14.93 -5.79
C ALA A 196 6.48 -15.84 -4.57
N LYS A 197 7.31 -16.86 -4.73
CA LYS A 197 7.85 -17.68 -3.65
C LYS A 197 9.35 -17.57 -3.64
#